data_30ac4be73255d7d7e94327a1f427e2d8
#
_entry.id   30ac4be73255d7d7e94327a1f427e2d8
#
_cell.length_a   1.000
_cell.length_b   1.000
_cell.length_c   1.000
_cell.angle_alpha   90.00
_cell.angle_beta   90.00
_cell.angle_gamma   90.00
#
_symmetry.space_group_name_H-M   'P 1'
#
loop_
_entity.id
_entity.type
_entity.pdbx_description
1 polymer ?
#
loop_
_entity_poly.entity_id
_entity_poly.type
_entity_poly.pdbx_seq_one_letter_code
_entity_poly.pdbx_strand_id
1 'polypeptide(L)'
;KQIIDLEKKVSNENEKPNFTSEDLRKRQYLSGLSVEDLELILHPMAEEGKEASGSMGDDTPVAVLSSHFRPVSHYFRQNFSQVTNPPIDSLRENKVMSLKTRFGNLGNILDFDTLTKENIYVLNSPILSNSQFNKFINFFGKNSVLINCSFSQDENLSDSIKRIQKESEIAVRQGVTQLVLSDKDLSSDRLPMPMLLCVGAINTFLIQKKLRGYVSINVQSGEALDTHSFATLIGVGATTVNPYLAFDSLYQRHEKKLFGQYSFDECVQRYINSVNAGLLKIMSKMGISVLSSYRGGCNFETVGLSRTVVDDYFPGVVSKISGIGLLGIEKKIREIHKEAFESTETILPIGGIYRYRKNGETHQYQGRLIHLLQSAVGSNSYQAYKKYVEGIYNLPPINLRDLINFRKKKLGPSIKISEVEPIEKILKRFGSGSMSHGALSKEAHETLAIGM
;
A
#
# COMPACT_ATOMS: atom_id res chain seq x y z
N LYS A 1 20.38 -24.36 18.69
CA LYS A 1 20.05 -23.96 17.31
C LYS A 1 21.27 -23.34 16.65
N GLN A 2 21.57 -23.75 15.42
CA GLN A 2 22.58 -23.09 14.61
C GLN A 2 21.91 -22.01 13.80
N ILE A 3 22.49 -20.80 13.81
CA ILE A 3 22.04 -19.68 12.95
C ILE A 3 22.77 -19.81 11.63
N ILE A 4 22.02 -19.91 10.54
CA ILE A 4 22.53 -20.03 9.18
C ILE A 4 22.21 -18.74 8.43
N ASP A 5 23.24 -18.04 7.98
CA ASP A 5 23.12 -16.89 7.10
C ASP A 5 22.79 -17.38 5.67
N LEU A 6 21.62 -17.01 5.17
CA LEU A 6 21.17 -17.36 3.83
C LEU A 6 21.70 -16.42 2.74
N GLU A 7 22.23 -15.25 3.07
CA GLU A 7 22.69 -14.27 2.06
C GLU A 7 23.68 -14.88 1.07
N LYS A 8 24.63 -15.67 1.59
CA LYS A 8 25.63 -16.36 0.75
C LYS A 8 25.07 -17.49 -0.11
N LYS A 9 23.90 -18.02 0.24
CA LYS A 9 23.25 -19.12 -0.48
C LYS A 9 22.24 -18.66 -1.52
N VAL A 10 21.70 -17.46 -1.32
CA VAL A 10 20.71 -16.83 -2.21
C VAL A 10 21.24 -15.56 -2.85
N SER A 11 22.57 -15.40 -2.97
CA SER A 11 23.20 -14.22 -3.58
C SER A 11 22.63 -13.93 -4.98
N ASN A 12 22.55 -12.66 -5.31
CA ASN A 12 22.07 -12.22 -6.64
C ASN A 12 22.93 -12.83 -7.75
N GLU A 13 22.25 -13.24 -8.79
CA GLU A 13 22.81 -13.52 -10.11
C GLU A 13 22.02 -12.68 -11.10
N ASN A 14 22.56 -12.50 -12.31
CA ASN A 14 21.97 -11.69 -13.37
C ASN A 14 20.42 -11.81 -13.39
N GLU A 15 19.75 -10.76 -12.98
CA GLU A 15 18.29 -10.69 -12.97
C GLU A 15 17.76 -10.72 -14.41
N LYS A 16 16.69 -11.47 -14.64
CA LYS A 16 16.07 -11.62 -15.96
C LYS A 16 14.57 -11.29 -15.85
N PRO A 17 13.99 -10.71 -16.92
CA PRO A 17 12.55 -10.49 -16.95
C PRO A 17 11.79 -11.82 -17.01
N ASN A 18 10.59 -11.83 -16.46
CA ASN A 18 9.71 -12.99 -16.47
C ASN A 18 8.73 -12.96 -17.64
N PHE A 19 8.42 -11.80 -18.20
CA PHE A 19 7.30 -11.59 -19.12
C PHE A 19 7.70 -10.84 -20.39
N THR A 20 6.95 -11.08 -21.46
CA THR A 20 6.99 -10.24 -22.67
C THR A 20 6.42 -8.84 -22.37
N SER A 21 6.68 -7.87 -23.23
CA SER A 21 6.16 -6.50 -23.02
C SER A 21 4.63 -6.43 -23.01
N GLU A 22 3.94 -7.25 -23.76
CA GLU A 22 2.48 -7.30 -23.78
C GLU A 22 1.92 -7.91 -22.50
N ASP A 23 2.44 -9.07 -22.10
CA ASP A 23 2.06 -9.75 -20.87
C ASP A 23 2.36 -8.88 -19.64
N LEU A 24 3.51 -8.21 -19.63
CA LEU A 24 3.88 -7.26 -18.58
C LEU A 24 2.83 -6.15 -18.46
N ARG A 25 2.38 -5.59 -19.58
CA ARG A 25 1.38 -4.51 -19.59
C ARG A 25 0.04 -4.96 -19.01
N LYS A 26 -0.44 -6.15 -19.38
CA LYS A 26 -1.67 -6.73 -18.81
C LYS A 26 -1.55 -6.93 -17.31
N ARG A 27 -0.42 -7.46 -16.84
CA ARG A 27 -0.16 -7.68 -15.40
C ARG A 27 -0.04 -6.37 -14.62
N GLN A 28 0.61 -5.35 -15.18
CA GLN A 28 0.65 -4.01 -14.60
C GLN A 28 -0.77 -3.46 -14.41
N TYR A 29 -1.62 -3.58 -15.42
CA TYR A 29 -3.01 -3.15 -15.36
C TYR A 29 -3.80 -3.91 -14.28
N LEU A 30 -3.70 -5.25 -14.25
CA LEU A 30 -4.36 -6.11 -13.27
C LEU A 30 -3.93 -5.82 -11.83
N SER A 31 -2.69 -5.40 -11.63
CA SER A 31 -2.16 -5.01 -10.32
C SER A 31 -2.51 -3.57 -9.92
N GLY A 32 -3.27 -2.86 -10.78
CA GLY A 32 -3.70 -1.49 -10.54
C GLY A 32 -2.60 -0.44 -10.71
N LEU A 33 -1.53 -0.76 -11.45
CA LEU A 33 -0.46 0.19 -11.74
C LEU A 33 -0.88 1.19 -12.82
N SER A 34 -0.48 2.43 -12.63
CA SER A 34 -0.64 3.52 -13.59
C SER A 34 0.71 3.93 -14.19
N VAL A 35 0.64 4.76 -15.23
CA VAL A 35 1.85 5.41 -15.79
C VAL A 35 2.56 6.24 -14.72
N GLU A 36 1.78 6.91 -13.86
CA GLU A 36 2.31 7.73 -12.76
C GLU A 36 3.11 6.89 -11.75
N ASP A 37 2.63 5.70 -11.39
CA ASP A 37 3.34 4.80 -10.47
C ASP A 37 4.70 4.40 -11.02
N LEU A 38 4.76 4.13 -12.33
CA LEU A 38 6.02 3.78 -12.99
C LEU A 38 6.99 4.96 -13.08
N GLU A 39 6.49 6.19 -13.28
CA GLU A 39 7.28 7.39 -13.49
C GLU A 39 7.69 8.07 -12.19
N LEU A 40 6.76 8.24 -11.26
CA LEU A 40 6.95 9.04 -10.05
C LEU A 40 7.29 8.23 -8.81
N ILE A 41 7.06 6.91 -8.83
CA ILE A 41 7.35 6.04 -7.69
C ILE A 41 8.49 5.09 -8.03
N LEU A 42 8.25 4.16 -8.96
CA LEU A 42 9.20 3.10 -9.26
C LEU A 42 10.53 3.61 -9.82
N HIS A 43 10.47 4.56 -10.75
CA HIS A 43 11.66 5.10 -11.39
C HIS A 43 12.60 5.81 -10.41
N PRO A 44 12.15 6.80 -9.61
CA PRO A 44 13.03 7.45 -8.63
C PRO A 44 13.59 6.50 -7.57
N MET A 45 12.80 5.51 -7.15
CA MET A 45 13.28 4.52 -6.19
C MET A 45 14.47 3.72 -6.72
N ALA A 46 14.48 3.40 -8.02
CA ALA A 46 15.57 2.68 -8.67
C ALA A 46 16.73 3.61 -9.10
N GLU A 47 16.45 4.85 -9.50
CA GLU A 47 17.45 5.81 -9.94
C GLU A 47 18.20 6.44 -8.77
N GLU A 48 17.47 6.90 -7.74
CA GLU A 48 18.06 7.60 -6.60
C GLU A 48 18.38 6.67 -5.42
N GLY A 49 17.75 5.47 -5.37
CA GLY A 49 17.87 4.54 -4.23
C GLY A 49 17.18 5.07 -2.97
N LYS A 50 16.19 5.93 -3.15
CA LYS A 50 15.41 6.56 -2.09
C LYS A 50 13.93 6.48 -2.41
N GLU A 51 13.10 6.49 -1.38
CA GLU A 51 11.65 6.61 -1.54
C GLU A 51 11.32 7.92 -2.27
N ALA A 52 10.39 7.84 -3.22
CA ALA A 52 9.93 9.01 -3.96
C ALA A 52 9.35 10.06 -2.99
N SER A 53 9.75 11.31 -3.16
CA SER A 53 9.26 12.42 -2.36
C SER A 53 7.98 12.96 -2.99
N GLY A 54 6.90 13.02 -2.21
CA GLY A 54 5.65 13.66 -2.57
C GLY A 54 5.45 15.00 -1.86
N SER A 55 4.43 15.75 -2.30
CA SER A 55 3.95 16.90 -1.54
C SER A 55 3.22 16.45 -0.27
N MET A 56 3.16 17.33 0.72
CA MET A 56 2.39 17.06 1.93
C MET A 56 0.89 17.20 1.66
N GLY A 57 0.11 16.24 2.21
CA GLY A 57 -1.32 16.19 2.08
C GLY A 57 -1.77 15.40 0.86
N ASP A 58 -2.99 14.86 0.96
CA ASP A 58 -3.67 14.09 -0.07
C ASP A 58 -5.07 14.70 -0.23
N ASP A 59 -5.38 15.19 -1.43
CA ASP A 59 -6.65 15.78 -1.79
C ASP A 59 -7.44 14.93 -2.79
N THR A 60 -7.04 13.65 -2.93
CA THR A 60 -7.70 12.65 -3.78
C THR A 60 -8.76 11.86 -3.01
N PRO A 61 -9.70 11.19 -3.70
CA PRO A 61 -10.71 10.38 -3.04
C PRO A 61 -10.10 9.24 -2.21
N VAL A 62 -10.66 8.99 -1.03
CA VAL A 62 -10.39 7.73 -0.32
C VAL A 62 -10.75 6.55 -1.22
N ALA A 63 -10.04 5.43 -1.08
CA ALA A 63 -10.11 4.30 -2.01
C ALA A 63 -11.55 3.81 -2.31
N VAL A 64 -12.45 3.83 -1.32
CA VAL A 64 -13.86 3.41 -1.49
C VAL A 64 -14.68 4.39 -2.36
N LEU A 65 -14.30 5.67 -2.43
CA LEU A 65 -14.98 6.70 -3.21
C LEU A 65 -14.36 6.93 -4.59
N SER A 66 -13.15 6.41 -4.82
CA SER A 66 -12.49 6.51 -6.12
C SER A 66 -13.27 5.75 -7.19
N SER A 67 -13.41 6.39 -8.37
CA SER A 67 -13.92 5.74 -9.59
C SER A 67 -12.89 4.86 -10.28
N HIS A 68 -11.60 5.01 -9.92
CA HIS A 68 -10.51 4.19 -10.41
C HIS A 68 -10.32 2.96 -9.52
N PHE A 69 -9.74 1.91 -10.09
CA PHE A 69 -9.33 0.76 -9.30
C PHE A 69 -8.25 1.14 -8.30
N ARG A 70 -8.44 0.71 -7.05
CA ARG A 70 -7.47 0.88 -5.97
C ARG A 70 -7.16 -0.48 -5.36
N PRO A 71 -5.88 -0.90 -5.26
CA PRO A 71 -5.50 -2.10 -4.54
C PRO A 71 -5.99 -2.09 -3.09
N VAL A 72 -6.16 -3.28 -2.51
CA VAL A 72 -6.68 -3.41 -1.12
C VAL A 72 -5.78 -2.69 -0.12
N SER A 73 -4.48 -2.60 -0.36
CA SER A 73 -3.53 -1.84 0.47
C SER A 73 -3.89 -0.36 0.62
N HIS A 74 -4.54 0.25 -0.38
CA HIS A 74 -4.95 1.66 -0.34
C HIS A 74 -6.12 1.94 0.62
N TYR A 75 -6.79 0.92 1.11
CA TYR A 75 -7.79 1.04 2.18
C TYR A 75 -7.15 1.06 3.57
N PHE A 76 -5.87 0.69 3.68
CA PHE A 76 -5.12 0.63 4.94
C PHE A 76 -4.35 1.92 5.17
N ARG A 77 -4.36 2.40 6.41
CA ARG A 77 -3.57 3.53 6.87
C ARG A 77 -2.70 3.09 8.04
N GLN A 78 -1.41 3.41 7.96
CA GLN A 78 -0.47 3.09 9.03
C GLN A 78 -0.79 3.90 10.29
N ASN A 79 -0.90 3.23 11.44
CA ASN A 79 -0.95 3.88 12.73
C ASN A 79 0.48 4.22 13.19
N PHE A 80 0.68 5.46 13.61
CA PHE A 80 1.94 5.91 14.19
C PHE A 80 1.78 6.26 15.66
N SER A 81 2.82 6.01 16.47
CA SER A 81 2.88 6.49 17.83
C SER A 81 3.13 8.00 17.80
N GLN A 82 2.29 8.75 18.53
CA GLN A 82 2.53 10.18 18.73
C GLN A 82 3.48 10.35 19.90
N VAL A 83 4.71 10.81 19.61
CA VAL A 83 5.76 11.02 20.61
C VAL A 83 6.20 12.48 20.64
N THR A 84 6.58 12.98 21.82
CA THR A 84 7.07 14.35 21.99
C THR A 84 8.41 14.57 21.27
N ASN A 85 9.32 13.60 21.38
CA ASN A 85 10.59 13.59 20.66
C ASN A 85 10.62 12.39 19.70
N PRO A 86 11.07 12.56 18.45
CA PRO A 86 11.31 11.44 17.55
C PRO A 86 12.27 10.45 18.23
N PRO A 87 11.96 9.14 18.24
CA PRO A 87 12.78 8.17 18.95
C PRO A 87 14.18 8.06 18.36
N ILE A 88 14.32 8.22 17.03
CA ILE A 88 15.58 8.04 16.32
C ILE A 88 15.58 8.92 15.06
N ASP A 89 16.71 9.53 14.75
CA ASP A 89 16.93 10.23 13.50
C ASP A 89 17.26 9.27 12.35
N SER A 90 17.05 9.72 11.12
CA SER A 90 17.25 8.91 9.91
C SER A 90 18.70 8.39 9.73
N LEU A 91 19.69 9.05 10.32
CA LEU A 91 21.10 8.63 10.24
C LEU A 91 21.40 7.46 11.19
N ARG A 92 20.62 7.29 12.24
CA ARG A 92 20.80 6.24 13.26
C ARG A 92 19.88 5.04 13.06
N GLU A 93 18.84 5.15 12.24
CA GLU A 93 17.88 4.05 12.00
C GLU A 93 18.59 2.73 11.68
N ASN A 94 19.54 2.72 10.75
CA ASN A 94 20.31 1.54 10.37
C ASN A 94 21.20 0.96 11.48
N LYS A 95 21.53 1.74 12.52
CA LYS A 95 22.37 1.27 13.63
C LYS A 95 21.56 0.62 14.74
N VAL A 96 20.35 1.07 14.96
CA VAL A 96 19.51 0.65 16.11
C VAL A 96 18.35 -0.22 15.72
N MET A 97 18.02 -0.28 14.42
CA MET A 97 16.93 -1.09 13.89
C MET A 97 17.44 -2.20 12.98
N SER A 98 16.66 -3.25 12.83
CA SER A 98 17.04 -4.40 12.03
C SER A 98 15.88 -4.93 11.22
N LEU A 99 16.09 -5.05 9.89
CA LEU A 99 15.23 -5.74 8.95
C LEU A 99 15.54 -7.25 8.86
N LYS A 100 16.46 -7.76 9.69
CA LYS A 100 16.83 -9.18 9.67
C LYS A 100 15.61 -10.06 9.81
N THR A 101 15.38 -10.86 8.78
CA THR A 101 14.23 -11.74 8.65
C THR A 101 14.63 -13.17 8.96
N ARG A 102 13.89 -13.81 9.85
CA ARG A 102 14.16 -15.16 10.33
C ARG A 102 13.11 -16.11 9.80
N PHE A 103 13.59 -17.30 9.41
CA PHE A 103 12.77 -18.37 8.87
C PHE A 103 12.94 -19.64 9.69
N GLY A 104 11.98 -20.51 9.54
CA GLY A 104 11.95 -21.82 10.14
C GLY A 104 10.94 -21.93 11.26
N ASN A 105 10.76 -23.16 11.71
CA ASN A 105 9.94 -23.47 12.86
C ASN A 105 10.67 -22.97 14.12
N LEU A 106 10.08 -22.00 14.80
CA LEU A 106 10.64 -21.50 16.05
C LEU A 106 10.50 -22.50 17.18
N GLY A 107 9.67 -23.52 17.01
CA GLY A 107 9.39 -24.57 17.99
C GLY A 107 8.69 -24.01 19.24
N ASN A 108 8.59 -24.85 20.24
CA ASN A 108 8.14 -24.41 21.55
C ASN A 108 9.33 -23.85 22.34
N ILE A 109 9.32 -22.56 22.64
CA ILE A 109 10.39 -21.88 23.39
C ILE A 109 10.54 -22.39 24.84
N LEU A 110 9.54 -23.09 25.35
CA LEU A 110 9.56 -23.71 26.68
C LEU A 110 10.07 -25.16 26.65
N ASP A 111 10.26 -25.73 25.48
CA ASP A 111 10.81 -27.08 25.28
C ASP A 111 12.24 -27.00 24.77
N PHE A 112 13.21 -27.11 25.71
CA PHE A 112 14.62 -26.99 25.39
C PHE A 112 15.14 -28.12 24.50
N ASP A 113 14.55 -29.31 24.52
CA ASP A 113 14.97 -30.47 23.72
C ASP A 113 14.59 -30.28 22.23
N THR A 114 13.47 -29.67 21.94
CA THR A 114 13.08 -29.33 20.57
C THR A 114 13.78 -28.07 20.04
N LEU A 115 14.10 -27.11 20.92
CA LEU A 115 14.81 -25.89 20.55
C LEU A 115 16.21 -26.12 19.97
N THR A 116 16.86 -27.22 20.31
CA THR A 116 18.26 -27.53 19.91
C THR A 116 18.37 -28.19 18.54
N LYS A 117 17.27 -28.74 18.00
CA LYS A 117 17.30 -29.63 16.82
C LYS A 117 17.10 -28.90 15.46
N GLU A 118 16.59 -27.68 15.43
CA GLU A 118 16.30 -26.99 14.16
C GLU A 118 17.19 -25.77 13.95
N ASN A 119 17.64 -25.59 12.71
CA ASN A 119 18.40 -24.41 12.31
C ASN A 119 17.48 -23.20 12.14
N ILE A 120 17.99 -22.02 12.48
CA ILE A 120 17.35 -20.74 12.17
C ILE A 120 18.07 -20.16 10.96
N TYR A 121 17.32 -19.88 9.93
CA TYR A 121 17.82 -19.22 8.72
C TYR A 121 17.56 -17.71 8.81
N VAL A 122 18.51 -16.90 8.36
CA VAL A 122 18.44 -15.43 8.45
C VAL A 122 18.78 -14.80 7.12
N LEU A 123 18.01 -13.81 6.72
CA LEU A 123 18.29 -12.85 5.65
C LEU A 123 18.34 -11.43 6.22
N ASN A 124 19.13 -10.54 5.61
CA ASN A 124 19.29 -9.16 6.06
C ASN A 124 18.10 -8.26 5.68
N SER A 125 17.33 -8.67 4.68
CA SER A 125 16.16 -7.94 4.19
C SER A 125 14.97 -8.88 4.02
N PRO A 126 13.72 -8.41 4.21
CA PRO A 126 12.52 -9.16 3.86
C PRO A 126 12.22 -9.14 2.35
N ILE A 127 12.96 -8.35 1.57
CA ILE A 127 12.71 -8.18 0.13
C ILE A 127 13.71 -9.03 -0.63
N LEU A 128 13.20 -9.86 -1.52
CA LEU A 128 13.99 -10.77 -2.34
C LEU A 128 13.85 -10.41 -3.82
N SER A 129 14.97 -10.31 -4.53
CA SER A 129 14.97 -10.22 -5.99
C SER A 129 14.43 -11.51 -6.63
N ASN A 130 14.18 -11.52 -7.94
CA ASN A 130 13.67 -12.72 -8.61
C ASN A 130 14.65 -13.89 -8.50
N SER A 131 15.94 -13.65 -8.70
CA SER A 131 16.97 -14.69 -8.59
C SER A 131 17.11 -15.18 -7.15
N GLN A 132 17.13 -14.29 -6.16
CA GLN A 132 17.16 -14.64 -4.75
C GLN A 132 15.95 -15.48 -4.34
N PHE A 133 14.76 -15.10 -4.80
CA PHE A 133 13.53 -15.81 -4.47
C PHE A 133 13.51 -17.23 -5.03
N ASN A 134 13.93 -17.42 -6.29
CA ASN A 134 14.04 -18.73 -6.90
C ASN A 134 15.06 -19.63 -6.15
N LYS A 135 16.23 -19.09 -5.81
CA LYS A 135 17.23 -19.80 -5.01
C LYS A 135 16.71 -20.15 -3.62
N PHE A 136 15.96 -19.23 -3.00
CA PHE A 136 15.32 -19.45 -1.71
C PHE A 136 14.35 -20.64 -1.75
N ILE A 137 13.47 -20.69 -2.75
CA ILE A 137 12.53 -21.80 -2.93
C ILE A 137 13.29 -23.11 -3.13
N ASN A 138 14.29 -23.11 -4.03
CA ASN A 138 15.10 -24.28 -4.32
C ASN A 138 15.88 -24.78 -3.08
N PHE A 139 16.37 -23.88 -2.24
CA PHE A 139 17.07 -24.21 -1.00
C PHE A 139 16.19 -24.98 -0.02
N PHE A 140 14.94 -24.57 0.15
CA PHE A 140 13.99 -25.25 1.02
C PHE A 140 13.37 -26.50 0.38
N GLY A 141 13.34 -26.57 -0.95
CA GLY A 141 12.87 -27.73 -1.72
C GLY A 141 11.51 -28.24 -1.23
N LYS A 142 11.45 -29.50 -0.80
CA LYS A 142 10.21 -30.13 -0.31
C LYS A 142 9.61 -29.48 0.94
N ASN A 143 10.35 -28.65 1.65
CA ASN A 143 9.88 -27.90 2.81
C ASN A 143 9.22 -26.57 2.40
N SER A 144 9.12 -26.27 1.11
CA SER A 144 8.39 -25.14 0.55
C SER A 144 7.25 -25.62 -0.34
N VAL A 145 6.10 -24.93 -0.27
CA VAL A 145 4.93 -25.20 -1.11
C VAL A 145 4.40 -23.90 -1.67
N LEU A 146 4.13 -23.88 -2.98
CA LEU A 146 3.49 -22.77 -3.66
C LEU A 146 1.96 -22.89 -3.51
N ILE A 147 1.35 -21.82 -3.03
CA ILE A 147 -0.09 -21.62 -2.94
C ILE A 147 -0.48 -20.62 -4.02
N ASN A 148 -1.28 -21.06 -4.97
CA ASN A 148 -1.73 -20.22 -6.07
C ASN A 148 -2.83 -19.26 -5.60
N CYS A 149 -2.53 -17.96 -5.58
CA CYS A 149 -3.44 -16.88 -5.22
C CYS A 149 -4.14 -16.28 -6.44
N SER A 150 -4.64 -17.14 -7.32
CA SER A 150 -5.54 -16.78 -8.41
C SER A 150 -6.79 -17.67 -8.36
N PHE A 151 -7.86 -17.25 -9.02
CA PHE A 151 -9.12 -18.00 -9.10
C PHE A 151 -9.67 -18.01 -10.52
N SER A 152 -10.44 -19.04 -10.85
CA SER A 152 -11.05 -19.16 -12.19
C SER A 152 -12.26 -18.24 -12.32
N GLN A 153 -12.70 -18.01 -13.55
CA GLN A 153 -13.90 -17.20 -13.82
C GLN A 153 -15.17 -17.79 -13.18
N ASP A 154 -15.21 -19.11 -13.02
CA ASP A 154 -16.35 -19.86 -12.45
C ASP A 154 -16.32 -19.91 -10.90
N GLU A 155 -15.18 -19.59 -10.29
CA GLU A 155 -15.04 -19.49 -8.84
C GLU A 155 -15.41 -18.09 -8.35
N ASN A 156 -15.85 -17.99 -7.07
CA ASN A 156 -15.96 -16.72 -6.38
C ASN A 156 -14.77 -16.51 -5.42
N LEU A 157 -14.50 -15.25 -5.08
CA LEU A 157 -13.38 -14.89 -4.22
C LEU A 157 -13.46 -15.54 -2.84
N SER A 158 -14.66 -15.66 -2.26
CA SER A 158 -14.87 -16.25 -0.93
C SER A 158 -14.46 -17.72 -0.87
N ASP A 159 -14.85 -18.51 -1.87
CA ASP A 159 -14.51 -19.93 -1.90
C ASP A 159 -13.03 -20.15 -2.24
N SER A 160 -12.47 -19.30 -3.08
CA SER A 160 -11.03 -19.30 -3.37
C SER A 160 -10.19 -18.97 -2.14
N ILE A 161 -10.64 -18.05 -1.27
CA ILE A 161 -10.00 -17.81 0.03
C ILE A 161 -10.03 -19.07 0.90
N LYS A 162 -11.17 -19.74 1.00
CA LYS A 162 -11.28 -20.99 1.78
C LYS A 162 -10.36 -22.09 1.20
N ARG A 163 -10.23 -22.16 -0.13
CA ARG A 163 -9.33 -23.10 -0.81
C ARG A 163 -7.89 -22.87 -0.36
N ILE A 164 -7.35 -21.65 -0.48
CA ILE A 164 -5.97 -21.36 -0.10
C ILE A 164 -5.71 -21.55 1.41
N GLN A 165 -6.70 -21.27 2.26
CA GLN A 165 -6.62 -21.54 3.70
C GLN A 165 -6.47 -23.04 3.95
N LYS A 166 -7.27 -23.90 3.30
CA LYS A 166 -7.23 -25.35 3.45
C LYS A 166 -5.95 -25.95 2.88
N GLU A 167 -5.51 -25.51 1.71
CA GLU A 167 -4.22 -25.91 1.11
C GLU A 167 -3.06 -25.58 2.05
N SER A 168 -3.07 -24.40 2.65
CA SER A 168 -2.05 -23.97 3.61
C SER A 168 -2.07 -24.83 4.89
N GLU A 169 -3.24 -25.17 5.42
CA GLU A 169 -3.36 -26.05 6.59
C GLU A 169 -2.80 -27.44 6.30
N ILE A 170 -3.15 -28.02 5.16
CA ILE A 170 -2.67 -29.34 4.75
C ILE A 170 -1.16 -29.33 4.63
N ALA A 171 -0.58 -28.35 3.94
CA ALA A 171 0.85 -28.21 3.77
C ALA A 171 1.60 -28.12 5.11
N VAL A 172 1.14 -27.28 6.03
CA VAL A 172 1.77 -27.12 7.34
C VAL A 172 1.68 -28.40 8.17
N ARG A 173 0.54 -29.11 8.15
CA ARG A 173 0.38 -30.40 8.84
C ARG A 173 1.25 -31.51 8.25
N GLN A 174 1.64 -31.39 6.98
CA GLN A 174 2.60 -32.29 6.31
C GLN A 174 4.07 -31.92 6.60
N GLY A 175 4.33 -30.88 7.41
CA GLY A 175 5.67 -30.48 7.82
C GLY A 175 6.32 -29.42 6.93
N VAL A 176 5.58 -28.80 6.02
CA VAL A 176 6.06 -27.66 5.23
C VAL A 176 6.35 -26.48 6.15
N THR A 177 7.51 -25.88 5.99
CA THR A 177 7.96 -24.73 6.80
C THR A 177 7.91 -23.39 6.04
N GLN A 178 7.75 -23.43 4.71
CA GLN A 178 7.70 -22.24 3.86
C GLN A 178 6.46 -22.29 2.96
N LEU A 179 5.45 -21.48 3.22
CA LEU A 179 4.37 -21.22 2.29
C LEU A 179 4.80 -20.09 1.34
N VAL A 180 4.61 -20.30 0.06
CA VAL A 180 4.89 -19.34 -1.01
C VAL A 180 3.56 -18.95 -1.65
N LEU A 181 3.05 -17.76 -1.31
CA LEU A 181 1.84 -17.22 -1.90
C LEU A 181 2.20 -16.48 -3.19
N SER A 182 1.62 -16.88 -4.32
CA SER A 182 1.93 -16.27 -5.61
C SER A 182 0.68 -15.92 -6.41
N ASP A 183 0.63 -14.68 -6.92
CA ASP A 183 -0.35 -14.20 -7.89
C ASP A 183 0.19 -14.22 -9.34
N LYS A 184 1.29 -14.94 -9.59
CA LYS A 184 1.98 -14.92 -10.87
C LYS A 184 1.23 -15.68 -11.99
N ASP A 185 0.40 -16.65 -11.63
CA ASP A 185 -0.36 -17.49 -12.58
C ASP A 185 -1.68 -16.80 -12.96
N LEU A 186 -1.59 -15.88 -13.95
CA LEU A 186 -2.72 -15.11 -14.48
C LEU A 186 -2.88 -15.36 -15.96
N SER A 187 -4.14 -15.47 -16.41
CA SER A 187 -4.53 -15.66 -17.81
C SER A 187 -5.93 -15.08 -18.04
N SER A 188 -6.45 -15.19 -19.28
CA SER A 188 -7.85 -14.85 -19.58
C SER A 188 -8.88 -15.55 -18.68
N ASP A 189 -8.55 -16.73 -18.17
CA ASP A 189 -9.44 -17.57 -17.36
C ASP A 189 -9.09 -17.53 -15.86
N ARG A 190 -7.99 -16.86 -15.49
CA ARG A 190 -7.50 -16.81 -14.11
C ARG A 190 -7.29 -15.37 -13.63
N LEU A 191 -8.06 -15.01 -12.63
CA LEU A 191 -8.10 -13.69 -12.01
C LEU A 191 -7.19 -13.62 -10.78
N PRO A 192 -6.52 -12.48 -10.51
CA PRO A 192 -5.72 -12.32 -9.30
C PRO A 192 -6.60 -12.22 -8.06
N MET A 193 -6.19 -12.87 -6.97
CA MET A 193 -6.70 -12.57 -5.65
C MET A 193 -5.85 -11.44 -5.05
N PRO A 194 -6.45 -10.42 -4.38
CA PRO A 194 -5.66 -9.37 -3.73
C PRO A 194 -4.69 -10.00 -2.73
N MET A 195 -3.40 -9.77 -2.93
CA MET A 195 -2.37 -10.46 -2.16
C MET A 195 -2.43 -10.12 -0.66
N LEU A 196 -2.74 -8.88 -0.32
CA LEU A 196 -2.91 -8.48 1.07
C LEU A 196 -4.04 -9.27 1.75
N LEU A 197 -5.16 -9.51 1.05
CA LEU A 197 -6.26 -10.32 1.53
C LEU A 197 -5.86 -11.80 1.70
N CYS A 198 -5.08 -12.35 0.76
CA CYS A 198 -4.57 -13.73 0.86
C CYS A 198 -3.66 -13.90 2.09
N VAL A 199 -2.73 -12.97 2.31
CA VAL A 199 -1.83 -13.00 3.47
C VAL A 199 -2.62 -12.90 4.76
N GLY A 200 -3.54 -11.94 4.88
CA GLY A 200 -4.39 -11.76 6.06
C GLY A 200 -5.24 -13.01 6.36
N ALA A 201 -5.89 -13.55 5.33
CA ALA A 201 -6.73 -14.74 5.45
C ALA A 201 -5.94 -15.98 5.92
N ILE A 202 -4.78 -16.26 5.32
CA ILE A 202 -3.95 -17.40 5.69
C ILE A 202 -3.32 -17.19 7.07
N ASN A 203 -2.78 -16.01 7.35
CA ASN A 203 -2.17 -15.70 8.65
C ASN A 203 -3.18 -15.88 9.79
N THR A 204 -4.36 -15.29 9.66
CA THR A 204 -5.44 -15.38 10.67
C THR A 204 -5.93 -16.81 10.85
N PHE A 205 -6.16 -17.51 9.75
CA PHE A 205 -6.60 -18.90 9.78
C PHE A 205 -5.58 -19.83 10.47
N LEU A 206 -4.29 -19.69 10.14
CA LEU A 206 -3.23 -20.49 10.76
C LEU A 206 -3.04 -20.15 12.25
N ILE A 207 -3.26 -18.89 12.66
CA ILE A 207 -3.29 -18.51 14.09
C ILE A 207 -4.44 -19.23 14.80
N GLN A 208 -5.65 -19.18 14.27
CA GLN A 208 -6.83 -19.86 14.83
C GLN A 208 -6.61 -21.37 14.94
N LYS A 209 -5.93 -21.98 13.97
CA LYS A 209 -5.55 -23.41 13.98
C LYS A 209 -4.34 -23.74 14.84
N LYS A 210 -3.68 -22.74 15.46
CA LYS A 210 -2.42 -22.87 16.23
C LYS A 210 -1.25 -23.41 15.40
N LEU A 211 -1.25 -23.15 14.10
CA LEU A 211 -0.24 -23.63 13.15
C LEU A 211 0.73 -22.54 12.71
N ARG A 212 0.44 -21.26 12.97
CA ARG A 212 1.22 -20.12 12.46
C ARG A 212 2.70 -20.15 12.87
N GLY A 213 3.01 -20.66 14.05
CA GLY A 213 4.38 -20.73 14.57
C GLY A 213 5.29 -21.72 13.83
N TYR A 214 4.73 -22.65 13.05
CA TYR A 214 5.47 -23.69 12.35
C TYR A 214 5.91 -23.29 10.94
N VAL A 215 5.44 -22.17 10.41
CA VAL A 215 5.60 -21.81 9.01
C VAL A 215 5.89 -20.34 8.80
N SER A 216 6.67 -20.03 7.77
CA SER A 216 6.87 -18.69 7.24
C SER A 216 5.96 -18.46 6.01
N ILE A 217 5.42 -17.26 5.87
CA ILE A 217 4.59 -16.85 4.73
C ILE A 217 5.44 -15.97 3.82
N ASN A 218 5.81 -16.47 2.66
CA ASN A 218 6.60 -15.76 1.66
C ASN A 218 5.70 -15.36 0.51
N VAL A 219 5.80 -14.13 0.07
CA VAL A 219 4.89 -13.54 -0.91
C VAL A 219 5.63 -13.27 -2.21
N GLN A 220 5.04 -13.66 -3.33
CA GLN A 220 5.42 -13.27 -4.67
C GLN A 220 4.25 -12.53 -5.30
N SER A 221 4.33 -11.20 -5.42
CA SER A 221 3.18 -10.39 -5.80
C SER A 221 3.49 -9.30 -6.82
N GLY A 222 2.53 -9.12 -7.74
CA GLY A 222 2.51 -7.99 -8.67
C GLY A 222 2.04 -6.68 -8.02
N GLU A 223 1.32 -6.73 -6.90
CA GLU A 223 0.78 -5.54 -6.22
C GLU A 223 1.83 -4.79 -5.37
N ALA A 224 2.97 -5.43 -5.06
CA ALA A 224 4.01 -4.83 -4.23
C ALA A 224 4.89 -3.89 -5.06
N LEU A 225 4.71 -2.58 -4.90
CA LEU A 225 5.45 -1.57 -5.66
C LEU A 225 6.15 -0.55 -4.77
N ASP A 226 5.43 0.05 -3.84
CA ASP A 226 5.86 1.13 -2.97
C ASP A 226 6.07 0.67 -1.52
N THR A 227 6.70 1.48 -0.70
CA THR A 227 6.97 1.16 0.71
C THR A 227 5.69 0.79 1.47
N HIS A 228 4.55 1.41 1.16
CA HIS A 228 3.29 1.16 1.84
C HIS A 228 2.77 -0.27 1.57
N SER A 229 2.84 -0.74 0.34
CA SER A 229 2.42 -2.10 -0.02
C SER A 229 3.27 -3.16 0.69
N PHE A 230 4.59 -2.97 0.81
CA PHE A 230 5.45 -3.85 1.60
C PHE A 230 5.11 -3.80 3.09
N ALA A 231 4.94 -2.60 3.64
CA ALA A 231 4.60 -2.41 5.04
C ALA A 231 3.29 -3.10 5.41
N THR A 232 2.25 -2.98 4.56
CA THR A 232 0.96 -3.65 4.80
C THR A 232 1.08 -5.17 4.72
N LEU A 233 1.75 -5.73 3.71
CA LEU A 233 1.96 -7.17 3.58
C LEU A 233 2.69 -7.75 4.80
N ILE A 234 3.81 -7.13 5.21
CA ILE A 234 4.58 -7.57 6.37
C ILE A 234 3.78 -7.36 7.66
N GLY A 235 3.13 -6.21 7.79
CA GLY A 235 2.32 -5.85 8.95
C GLY A 235 1.15 -6.79 9.21
N VAL A 236 0.58 -7.44 8.18
CA VAL A 236 -0.47 -8.45 8.34
C VAL A 236 0.08 -9.88 8.41
N GLY A 237 1.39 -10.12 8.23
CA GLY A 237 1.99 -11.41 8.52
C GLY A 237 2.96 -11.98 7.49
N ALA A 238 3.24 -11.32 6.37
CA ALA A 238 4.24 -11.79 5.41
C ALA A 238 5.64 -11.81 6.03
N THR A 239 6.42 -12.84 5.71
CA THR A 239 7.82 -12.99 6.15
C THR A 239 8.77 -12.36 5.16
N THR A 240 8.59 -12.63 3.87
CA THR A 240 9.32 -12.00 2.77
C THR A 240 8.38 -11.61 1.65
N VAL A 241 8.85 -10.70 0.79
CA VAL A 241 8.13 -10.25 -0.39
C VAL A 241 9.08 -10.23 -1.59
N ASN A 242 8.66 -10.88 -2.68
CA ASN A 242 9.26 -10.76 -4.00
C ASN A 242 8.32 -9.93 -4.90
N PRO A 243 8.67 -8.68 -5.21
CA PRO A 243 7.89 -7.80 -6.07
C PRO A 243 8.22 -8.04 -7.54
N TYR A 244 7.91 -9.22 -8.06
CA TYR A 244 8.35 -9.64 -9.39
C TYR A 244 7.97 -8.65 -10.50
N LEU A 245 6.78 -8.06 -10.40
CA LEU A 245 6.28 -7.13 -11.42
C LEU A 245 6.98 -5.78 -11.38
N ALA A 246 7.39 -5.32 -10.19
CA ALA A 246 8.22 -4.12 -10.06
C ALA A 246 9.57 -4.33 -10.76
N PHE A 247 10.21 -5.48 -10.57
CA PHE A 247 11.47 -5.80 -11.24
C PHE A 247 11.33 -5.90 -12.75
N ASP A 248 10.27 -6.54 -13.24
CA ASP A 248 10.02 -6.62 -14.69
C ASP A 248 9.70 -5.23 -15.29
N SER A 249 9.00 -4.39 -14.53
CA SER A 249 8.74 -2.99 -14.93
C SER A 249 10.04 -2.16 -14.95
N LEU A 250 10.95 -2.37 -14.00
CA LEU A 250 12.28 -1.75 -14.00
C LEU A 250 13.12 -2.24 -15.19
N TYR A 251 13.06 -3.54 -15.51
CA TYR A 251 13.74 -4.09 -16.67
C TYR A 251 13.28 -3.43 -17.97
N GLN A 252 11.96 -3.29 -18.18
CA GLN A 252 11.41 -2.60 -19.36
C GLN A 252 11.90 -1.15 -19.46
N ARG A 253 12.01 -0.44 -18.32
CA ARG A 253 12.52 0.94 -18.28
C ARG A 253 14.03 0.99 -18.54
N HIS A 254 14.78 0.01 -18.05
CA HIS A 254 16.21 -0.13 -18.31
C HIS A 254 16.50 -0.38 -19.80
N GLU A 255 15.75 -1.27 -20.45
CA GLU A 255 15.84 -1.50 -21.90
C GLU A 255 15.60 -0.22 -22.73
N LYS A 256 14.74 0.68 -22.22
CA LYS A 256 14.52 2.02 -22.80
C LYS A 256 15.61 3.02 -22.45
N LYS A 257 16.68 2.59 -21.79
CA LYS A 257 17.84 3.43 -21.37
C LYS A 257 17.47 4.63 -20.48
N LEU A 258 16.41 4.48 -19.65
CA LEU A 258 15.94 5.58 -18.79
C LEU A 258 16.77 5.75 -17.51
N PHE A 259 17.66 4.82 -17.17
CA PHE A 259 18.51 4.87 -15.98
C PHE A 259 19.97 5.26 -16.27
N GLY A 260 20.22 5.87 -17.44
CA GLY A 260 21.57 6.33 -17.81
C GLY A 260 22.56 5.18 -17.90
N GLN A 261 23.60 5.23 -17.06
CA GLN A 261 24.70 4.25 -17.06
C GLN A 261 24.55 3.14 -16.00
N TYR A 262 23.49 3.14 -15.20
CA TYR A 262 23.29 2.09 -14.22
C TYR A 262 22.97 0.75 -14.91
N SER A 263 23.59 -0.32 -14.44
CA SER A 263 23.20 -1.69 -14.80
C SER A 263 21.84 -2.03 -14.22
N PHE A 264 21.18 -3.04 -14.78
CA PHE A 264 19.89 -3.48 -14.27
C PHE A 264 19.99 -3.97 -12.82
N ASP A 265 21.03 -4.74 -12.48
CA ASP A 265 21.26 -5.23 -11.12
C ASP A 265 21.45 -4.08 -10.10
N GLU A 266 22.12 -2.99 -10.51
CA GLU A 266 22.20 -1.78 -9.68
C GLU A 266 20.83 -1.13 -9.47
N CYS A 267 20.01 -1.02 -10.50
CA CYS A 267 18.64 -0.50 -10.38
C CYS A 267 17.80 -1.33 -9.41
N VAL A 268 17.87 -2.66 -9.52
CA VAL A 268 17.19 -3.59 -8.60
C VAL A 268 17.68 -3.39 -7.16
N GLN A 269 18.99 -3.32 -6.95
CA GLN A 269 19.55 -3.13 -5.61
C GLN A 269 19.18 -1.77 -5.01
N ARG A 270 19.19 -0.70 -5.82
CA ARG A 270 18.77 0.64 -5.39
C ARG A 270 17.30 0.67 -5.00
N TYR A 271 16.42 0.01 -5.77
CA TYR A 271 15.01 -0.13 -5.43
C TYR A 271 14.83 -0.88 -4.11
N ILE A 272 15.50 -2.02 -3.92
CA ILE A 272 15.44 -2.78 -2.66
C ILE A 272 15.92 -1.91 -1.48
N ASN A 273 17.01 -1.17 -1.65
CA ASN A 273 17.53 -0.27 -0.61
C ASN A 273 16.54 0.85 -0.26
N SER A 274 15.83 1.39 -1.27
CA SER A 274 14.78 2.39 -1.08
C SER A 274 13.65 1.86 -0.21
N VAL A 275 13.11 0.68 -0.54
CA VAL A 275 12.04 0.05 0.26
C VAL A 275 12.54 -0.29 1.68
N ASN A 276 13.76 -0.79 1.81
CA ASN A 276 14.35 -1.08 3.12
C ASN A 276 14.45 0.17 4.00
N ALA A 277 14.91 1.29 3.43
CA ALA A 277 14.97 2.57 4.14
C ALA A 277 13.59 3.07 4.55
N GLY A 278 12.58 2.92 3.69
CA GLY A 278 11.19 3.26 3.99
C GLY A 278 10.61 2.41 5.14
N LEU A 279 10.86 1.09 5.13
CA LEU A 279 10.43 0.20 6.23
C LEU A 279 11.10 0.58 7.56
N LEU A 280 12.40 0.87 7.56
CA LEU A 280 13.11 1.34 8.76
C LEU A 280 12.50 2.64 9.29
N LYS A 281 12.15 3.57 8.41
CA LYS A 281 11.49 4.83 8.79
C LYS A 281 10.12 4.62 9.42
N ILE A 282 9.31 3.70 8.86
CA ILE A 282 8.00 3.33 9.44
C ILE A 282 8.20 2.73 10.83
N MET A 283 9.12 1.78 10.98
CA MET A 283 9.43 1.14 12.26
C MET A 283 9.94 2.15 13.28
N SER A 284 10.79 3.09 12.86
CA SER A 284 11.29 4.19 13.69
C SER A 284 10.15 5.03 14.28
N LYS A 285 9.20 5.44 13.45
CA LYS A 285 8.03 6.23 13.89
C LYS A 285 7.08 5.46 14.81
N MET A 286 7.16 4.13 14.81
CA MET A 286 6.37 3.28 15.69
C MET A 286 7.13 2.86 16.95
N GLY A 287 8.43 3.17 17.06
CA GLY A 287 9.27 2.73 18.17
C GLY A 287 9.59 1.23 18.13
N ILE A 288 9.56 0.59 16.95
CA ILE A 288 9.83 -0.85 16.76
C ILE A 288 11.25 -1.01 16.22
N SER A 289 12.12 -1.74 16.93
CA SER A 289 13.53 -1.91 16.56
C SER A 289 13.82 -3.13 15.67
N VAL A 290 12.94 -4.14 15.66
CA VAL A 290 13.15 -5.38 14.89
C VAL A 290 11.93 -5.71 14.05
N LEU A 291 12.13 -6.11 12.80
CA LEU A 291 11.06 -6.41 11.85
C LEU A 291 10.12 -7.51 12.36
N SER A 292 10.61 -8.47 13.12
CA SER A 292 9.79 -9.55 13.69
C SER A 292 8.72 -9.05 14.65
N SER A 293 8.89 -7.89 15.27
CA SER A 293 7.89 -7.24 16.13
C SER A 293 6.90 -6.38 15.34
N TYR A 294 7.25 -5.95 14.14
CA TYR A 294 6.35 -5.28 13.21
C TYR A 294 5.46 -6.28 12.47
N ARG A 295 6.03 -7.43 12.11
CA ARG A 295 5.36 -8.47 11.33
C ARG A 295 4.17 -9.05 12.08
N GLY A 296 2.98 -8.97 11.45
CA GLY A 296 1.74 -9.47 12.04
C GLY A 296 1.20 -8.63 13.19
N GLY A 297 1.78 -7.44 13.45
CA GLY A 297 1.32 -6.52 14.50
C GLY A 297 0.01 -5.82 14.16
N CYS A 298 -0.43 -5.86 12.90
CA CYS A 298 -1.69 -5.27 12.41
C CYS A 298 -1.91 -3.81 12.85
N ASN A 299 -0.85 -3.03 12.91
CA ASN A 299 -0.89 -1.63 13.37
C ASN A 299 -1.44 -0.68 12.29
N PHE A 300 -2.65 -0.96 11.87
CA PHE A 300 -3.35 -0.21 10.82
C PHE A 300 -4.77 0.14 11.23
N GLU A 301 -5.31 1.15 10.59
CA GLU A 301 -6.74 1.37 10.48
C GLU A 301 -7.17 1.23 9.02
N THR A 302 -8.42 0.87 8.78
CA THR A 302 -9.00 0.83 7.44
C THR A 302 -10.10 1.87 7.27
N VAL A 303 -10.19 2.41 6.06
CA VAL A 303 -11.24 3.35 5.66
C VAL A 303 -11.95 2.81 4.43
N GLY A 304 -13.24 2.53 4.56
CA GLY A 304 -14.06 2.07 3.47
C GLY A 304 -13.97 0.57 3.14
N LEU A 305 -13.33 -0.23 4.00
CA LEU A 305 -13.37 -1.69 3.95
C LEU A 305 -14.39 -2.20 4.97
N SER A 306 -15.22 -3.18 4.59
CA SER A 306 -16.29 -3.65 5.47
C SER A 306 -15.72 -4.24 6.77
N ARG A 307 -16.43 -4.00 7.87
CA ARG A 307 -16.05 -4.57 9.18
C ARG A 307 -15.97 -6.08 9.14
N THR A 308 -16.88 -6.75 8.44
CA THR A 308 -16.85 -8.20 8.29
C THR A 308 -15.54 -8.69 7.66
N VAL A 309 -15.08 -8.05 6.58
CA VAL A 309 -13.80 -8.39 5.94
C VAL A 309 -12.62 -8.14 6.88
N VAL A 310 -12.67 -7.05 7.64
CA VAL A 310 -11.58 -6.73 8.59
C VAL A 310 -11.57 -7.70 9.76
N ASP A 311 -12.72 -8.01 10.35
CA ASP A 311 -12.82 -8.93 11.48
C ASP A 311 -12.42 -10.36 11.09
N ASP A 312 -12.80 -10.80 9.87
CA ASP A 312 -12.51 -12.16 9.41
C ASP A 312 -11.04 -12.37 9.02
N TYR A 313 -10.42 -11.38 8.38
CA TYR A 313 -9.08 -11.54 7.76
C TYR A 313 -7.98 -10.70 8.36
N PHE A 314 -8.29 -9.63 9.08
CA PHE A 314 -7.32 -8.69 9.65
C PHE A 314 -7.63 -8.36 11.13
N PRO A 315 -7.80 -9.36 12.00
CA PRO A 315 -8.11 -9.11 13.40
C PRO A 315 -7.00 -8.27 14.05
N GLY A 316 -7.41 -7.23 14.77
CA GLY A 316 -6.50 -6.21 15.34
C GLY A 316 -6.42 -4.92 14.54
N VAL A 317 -6.82 -4.93 13.26
CA VAL A 317 -6.98 -3.71 12.46
C VAL A 317 -8.34 -3.07 12.77
N VAL A 318 -8.35 -1.75 12.90
CA VAL A 318 -9.58 -1.00 13.22
C VAL A 318 -10.28 -0.54 11.94
N SER A 319 -11.52 -0.97 11.71
CA SER A 319 -12.40 -0.44 10.66
C SER A 319 -13.25 0.70 11.22
N LYS A 320 -12.77 1.93 11.16
CA LYS A 320 -13.51 3.12 11.60
C LYS A 320 -14.75 3.37 10.75
N ILE A 321 -14.58 3.22 9.44
CA ILE A 321 -15.62 3.46 8.44
C ILE A 321 -15.73 2.22 7.57
N SER A 322 -16.85 1.51 7.74
CA SER A 322 -17.20 0.36 6.93
C SER A 322 -17.45 0.77 5.46
N GLY A 323 -17.36 -0.19 4.55
CA GLY A 323 -17.55 0.08 3.12
C GLY A 323 -17.65 -1.20 2.30
N ILE A 324 -16.75 -1.36 1.33
CA ILE A 324 -16.74 -2.46 0.38
C ILE A 324 -16.46 -3.81 1.07
N GLY A 325 -17.29 -4.81 0.77
CA GLY A 325 -17.11 -6.20 1.20
C GLY A 325 -16.48 -7.08 0.10
N LEU A 326 -16.36 -8.39 0.36
CA LEU A 326 -15.75 -9.33 -0.60
C LEU A 326 -16.41 -9.29 -1.98
N LEU A 327 -17.73 -9.25 -2.06
CA LEU A 327 -18.46 -9.18 -3.33
C LEU A 327 -18.10 -7.93 -4.14
N GLY A 328 -17.94 -6.79 -3.44
CA GLY A 328 -17.53 -5.55 -4.12
C GLY A 328 -16.06 -5.57 -4.56
N ILE A 329 -15.17 -6.18 -3.79
CA ILE A 329 -13.77 -6.40 -4.17
C ILE A 329 -13.70 -7.31 -5.40
N GLU A 330 -14.40 -8.44 -5.37
CA GLU A 330 -14.49 -9.38 -6.49
C GLU A 330 -15.02 -8.71 -7.75
N LYS A 331 -16.10 -7.91 -7.65
CA LYS A 331 -16.64 -7.17 -8.77
C LYS A 331 -15.59 -6.27 -9.41
N LYS A 332 -14.85 -5.50 -8.64
CA LYS A 332 -13.77 -4.62 -9.14
C LYS A 332 -12.66 -5.42 -9.83
N ILE A 333 -12.29 -6.58 -9.28
CA ILE A 333 -11.28 -7.47 -9.89
C ILE A 333 -11.77 -7.98 -11.24
N ARG A 334 -13.02 -8.42 -11.33
CA ARG A 334 -13.62 -8.92 -12.58
C ARG A 334 -13.69 -7.82 -13.65
N GLU A 335 -14.01 -6.59 -13.25
CA GLU A 335 -14.05 -5.43 -14.14
C GLU A 335 -12.66 -5.16 -14.75
N ILE A 336 -11.63 -5.01 -13.94
CA ILE A 336 -10.27 -4.75 -14.45
C ILE A 336 -9.71 -5.94 -15.24
N HIS A 337 -10.04 -7.17 -14.86
CA HIS A 337 -9.61 -8.36 -15.58
C HIS A 337 -10.23 -8.41 -16.98
N LYS A 338 -11.53 -8.14 -17.08
CA LYS A 338 -12.23 -8.03 -18.34
C LYS A 338 -11.59 -6.98 -19.25
N GLU A 339 -11.35 -5.77 -18.71
CA GLU A 339 -10.71 -4.68 -19.44
C GLU A 339 -9.30 -5.04 -19.93
N ALA A 340 -8.51 -5.75 -19.11
CA ALA A 340 -7.14 -6.14 -19.45
C ALA A 340 -7.05 -7.19 -20.57
N PHE A 341 -8.02 -8.11 -20.68
CA PHE A 341 -7.97 -9.22 -21.61
C PHE A 341 -8.89 -9.08 -22.83
N GLU A 342 -9.97 -8.29 -22.75
CA GLU A 342 -10.86 -8.02 -23.89
C GLU A 342 -10.37 -6.86 -24.75
N SER A 343 -9.50 -5.99 -24.24
CA SER A 343 -8.91 -4.89 -25.00
C SER A 343 -7.92 -5.41 -26.04
N THR A 344 -7.96 -4.89 -27.24
CA THR A 344 -6.98 -5.17 -28.30
C THR A 344 -5.59 -4.69 -27.92
N GLU A 345 -5.50 -3.61 -27.14
CA GLU A 345 -4.28 -3.06 -26.58
C GLU A 345 -4.54 -2.59 -25.15
N THR A 346 -3.76 -3.08 -24.19
CA THR A 346 -3.89 -2.68 -22.80
C THR A 346 -3.11 -1.40 -22.55
N ILE A 347 -3.82 -0.30 -22.34
CA ILE A 347 -3.25 1.01 -22.00
C ILE A 347 -3.33 1.21 -20.50
N LEU A 348 -2.20 1.51 -19.85
CA LEU A 348 -2.20 1.81 -18.42
C LEU A 348 -2.95 3.12 -18.14
N PRO A 349 -3.70 3.18 -17.02
CA PRO A 349 -4.28 4.42 -16.55
C PRO A 349 -3.20 5.50 -16.37
N ILE A 350 -3.57 6.76 -16.58
CA ILE A 350 -2.62 7.87 -16.46
C ILE A 350 -2.17 8.11 -15.02
N GLY A 351 -2.97 7.65 -14.04
CA GLY A 351 -2.76 7.89 -12.60
C GLY A 351 -3.39 9.21 -12.16
N GLY A 352 -2.57 10.15 -11.71
CA GLY A 352 -3.06 11.44 -11.21
C GLY A 352 -3.38 11.42 -9.73
N ILE A 353 -2.76 10.51 -8.95
CA ILE A 353 -2.90 10.45 -7.49
C ILE A 353 -1.90 11.39 -6.81
N TYR A 354 -0.66 11.37 -7.27
CA TYR A 354 0.44 12.17 -6.71
C TYR A 354 0.50 13.58 -7.30
N ARG A 355 0.07 13.72 -8.55
CA ARG A 355 -0.02 15.02 -9.24
C ARG A 355 -1.30 15.08 -10.06
N TYR A 356 -1.98 16.21 -10.06
CA TYR A 356 -3.12 16.42 -10.93
C TYR A 356 -2.76 16.15 -12.41
N ARG A 357 -3.50 15.25 -13.04
CA ARG A 357 -3.41 14.93 -14.46
C ARG A 357 -4.83 14.99 -15.09
N LYS A 358 -4.91 15.59 -16.27
CA LYS A 358 -6.17 15.59 -17.02
C LYS A 358 -6.57 14.13 -17.33
N ASN A 359 -7.83 13.78 -17.08
CA ASN A 359 -8.39 12.43 -17.18
C ASN A 359 -7.77 11.41 -16.17
N GLY A 360 -7.06 11.86 -15.16
CA GLY A 360 -6.62 11.06 -14.03
C GLY A 360 -7.57 11.14 -12.84
N GLU A 361 -7.05 10.80 -11.67
CA GLU A 361 -7.81 10.86 -10.42
C GLU A 361 -8.32 12.28 -10.13
N THR A 362 -9.44 12.36 -9.44
CA THR A 362 -10.04 13.62 -9.03
C THR A 362 -9.24 14.25 -7.89
N HIS A 363 -8.98 15.55 -7.97
CA HIS A 363 -8.38 16.34 -6.90
C HIS A 363 -9.35 17.38 -6.38
N GLN A 364 -9.35 17.66 -5.09
CA GLN A 364 -10.14 18.74 -4.49
C GLN A 364 -9.60 20.10 -4.92
N TYR A 365 -8.28 20.24 -5.01
CA TYR A 365 -7.58 21.47 -5.37
C TYR A 365 -7.13 21.45 -6.83
N GLN A 366 -8.09 21.41 -7.75
CA GLN A 366 -7.78 21.46 -9.18
C GLN A 366 -7.35 22.88 -9.59
N GLY A 367 -6.38 22.99 -10.49
CA GLY A 367 -5.87 24.29 -10.96
C GLY A 367 -6.96 25.24 -11.47
N ARG A 368 -7.97 24.70 -12.19
CA ARG A 368 -9.13 25.48 -12.63
C ARG A 368 -9.90 26.13 -11.48
N LEU A 369 -10.13 25.38 -10.40
CA LEU A 369 -10.86 25.88 -9.22
C LEU A 369 -10.03 26.90 -8.45
N ILE A 370 -8.73 26.66 -8.33
CA ILE A 370 -7.80 27.61 -7.71
C ILE A 370 -7.80 28.93 -8.48
N HIS A 371 -7.71 28.91 -9.80
CA HIS A 371 -7.78 30.12 -10.63
C HIS A 371 -9.11 30.86 -10.50
N LEU A 372 -10.24 30.14 -10.42
CA LEU A 372 -11.54 30.77 -10.18
C LEU A 372 -11.58 31.47 -8.81
N LEU A 373 -11.04 30.84 -7.76
CA LEU A 373 -10.95 31.43 -6.43
C LEU A 373 -10.05 32.68 -6.43
N GLN A 374 -8.86 32.57 -7.00
CA GLN A 374 -7.92 33.70 -7.14
C GLN A 374 -8.52 34.86 -7.92
N SER A 375 -9.21 34.59 -9.03
CA SER A 375 -9.90 35.60 -9.82
C SER A 375 -11.03 36.25 -9.03
N ALA A 376 -11.82 35.46 -8.29
CA ALA A 376 -12.89 35.97 -7.45
C ALA A 376 -12.38 36.94 -6.37
N VAL A 377 -11.27 36.55 -5.70
CA VAL A 377 -10.66 37.39 -4.64
C VAL A 377 -9.98 38.62 -5.24
N GLY A 378 -9.16 38.45 -6.30
CA GLY A 378 -8.44 39.59 -6.92
C GLY A 378 -9.34 40.64 -7.57
N SER A 379 -10.48 40.23 -8.12
CA SER A 379 -11.47 41.15 -8.71
C SER A 379 -12.60 41.51 -7.76
N ASN A 380 -12.62 41.04 -6.52
CA ASN A 380 -13.71 41.18 -5.56
C ASN A 380 -15.08 40.81 -6.16
N SER A 381 -15.13 39.76 -6.98
CA SER A 381 -16.32 39.37 -7.75
C SER A 381 -17.06 38.21 -7.10
N TYR A 382 -18.19 38.46 -6.47
CA TYR A 382 -19.07 37.42 -5.93
C TYR A 382 -19.60 36.47 -7.02
N GLN A 383 -19.75 36.94 -8.25
CA GLN A 383 -20.18 36.09 -9.37
C GLN A 383 -19.09 35.06 -9.74
N ALA A 384 -17.82 35.44 -9.73
CA ALA A 384 -16.72 34.53 -9.92
C ALA A 384 -16.62 33.51 -8.75
N TYR A 385 -16.84 33.96 -7.51
CA TYR A 385 -16.93 33.10 -6.35
C TYR A 385 -18.05 32.05 -6.46
N LYS A 386 -19.24 32.43 -6.94
CA LYS A 386 -20.33 31.47 -7.20
C LYS A 386 -19.91 30.38 -8.18
N LYS A 387 -19.19 30.71 -9.25
CA LYS A 387 -18.67 29.73 -10.21
C LYS A 387 -17.64 28.76 -9.54
N TYR A 388 -16.81 29.26 -8.65
CA TYR A 388 -15.91 28.44 -7.86
C TYR A 388 -16.70 27.48 -6.96
N VAL A 389 -17.68 27.95 -6.22
CA VAL A 389 -18.53 27.14 -5.33
C VAL A 389 -19.28 26.07 -6.13
N GLU A 390 -19.89 26.45 -7.26
CA GLU A 390 -20.56 25.52 -8.17
C GLU A 390 -19.60 24.45 -8.70
N GLY A 391 -18.38 24.85 -9.04
CA GLY A 391 -17.33 23.93 -9.47
C GLY A 391 -16.97 22.89 -8.40
N ILE A 392 -16.87 23.28 -7.13
CA ILE A 392 -16.62 22.35 -6.02
C ILE A 392 -17.80 21.40 -5.80
N TYR A 393 -19.03 21.89 -5.80
CA TYR A 393 -20.22 21.06 -5.60
C TYR A 393 -20.46 20.04 -6.73
N ASN A 394 -19.91 20.28 -7.91
CA ASN A 394 -20.00 19.37 -9.05
C ASN A 394 -18.87 18.32 -9.08
N LEU A 395 -17.94 18.35 -8.13
CA LEU A 395 -16.93 17.29 -8.01
C LEU A 395 -17.57 15.98 -7.52
N PRO A 396 -17.05 14.82 -7.98
CA PRO A 396 -17.37 13.56 -7.33
C PRO A 396 -17.00 13.60 -5.84
N PRO A 397 -17.64 12.80 -4.98
CA PRO A 397 -17.29 12.76 -3.58
C PRO A 397 -15.82 12.35 -3.37
N ILE A 398 -15.08 13.17 -2.65
CA ILE A 398 -13.66 12.93 -2.28
C ILE A 398 -13.59 12.50 -0.84
N ASN A 399 -14.35 13.19 0.03
CA ASN A 399 -14.42 12.95 1.46
C ASN A 399 -15.82 12.50 1.86
N LEU A 400 -15.94 11.88 3.02
CA LEU A 400 -17.25 11.45 3.55
C LEU A 400 -18.23 12.59 3.75
N ARG A 401 -17.74 13.78 4.10
CA ARG A 401 -18.58 14.98 4.23
C ARG A 401 -19.30 15.35 2.94
N ASP A 402 -18.73 15.01 1.78
CA ASP A 402 -19.34 15.30 0.46
C ASP A 402 -20.60 14.46 0.21
N LEU A 403 -20.77 13.36 0.98
CA LEU A 403 -21.97 12.52 1.00
C LEU A 403 -23.03 13.00 1.99
N ILE A 404 -22.74 14.01 2.80
CA ILE A 404 -23.62 14.48 3.88
C ILE A 404 -24.29 15.79 3.45
N ASN A 405 -25.58 15.92 3.77
CA ASN A 405 -26.33 17.15 3.53
C ASN A 405 -27.23 17.46 4.74
N PHE A 406 -27.62 18.71 4.88
CA PHE A 406 -28.56 19.14 5.91
C PHE A 406 -29.97 18.60 5.64
N ARG A 407 -30.60 18.05 6.67
CA ARG A 407 -32.01 17.61 6.60
C ARG A 407 -32.95 18.80 6.76
N LYS A 408 -33.01 19.67 5.76
CA LYS A 408 -33.79 20.92 5.78
C LYS A 408 -35.22 20.77 6.31
N LYS A 409 -35.92 19.67 5.94
CA LYS A 409 -37.27 19.38 6.44
C LYS A 409 -37.36 19.15 7.97
N LYS A 410 -36.25 18.81 8.65
CA LYS A 410 -36.21 18.58 10.11
C LYS A 410 -35.70 19.82 10.87
N LEU A 411 -35.21 20.85 10.19
CA LEU A 411 -34.68 22.06 10.81
C LEU A 411 -35.78 23.07 11.21
N GLY A 412 -37.03 22.80 10.82
CA GLY A 412 -38.14 23.75 11.03
C GLY A 412 -38.22 24.86 9.96
N PRO A 413 -39.10 25.86 10.19
CA PRO A 413 -39.20 26.99 9.31
C PRO A 413 -37.92 27.84 9.32
N SER A 414 -37.70 28.61 8.23
CA SER A 414 -36.58 29.55 8.16
C SER A 414 -36.77 30.65 9.22
N ILE A 415 -35.66 30.96 9.89
CA ILE A 415 -35.63 32.09 10.85
C ILE A 415 -35.50 33.44 10.12
N LYS A 416 -35.87 34.54 10.81
CA LYS A 416 -35.70 35.89 10.26
C LYS A 416 -34.21 36.21 10.15
N ILE A 417 -33.86 37.06 9.15
CA ILE A 417 -32.47 37.51 8.94
C ILE A 417 -31.89 38.19 10.19
N SER A 418 -32.72 38.91 10.95
CA SER A 418 -32.29 39.55 12.22
C SER A 418 -31.94 38.56 13.34
N GLU A 419 -32.37 37.31 13.22
CA GLU A 419 -32.06 36.22 14.17
C GLU A 419 -30.85 35.39 13.74
N VAL A 420 -30.37 35.61 12.51
CA VAL A 420 -29.14 34.95 12.01
C VAL A 420 -27.93 35.58 12.70
N GLU A 421 -27.01 34.73 13.12
CA GLU A 421 -25.78 35.18 13.76
C GLU A 421 -25.00 36.13 12.83
N PRO A 422 -24.57 37.31 13.30
CA PRO A 422 -23.81 38.25 12.49
C PRO A 422 -22.40 37.75 12.19
N ILE A 423 -21.87 38.19 11.03
CA ILE A 423 -20.55 37.73 10.51
C ILE A 423 -19.43 37.95 11.54
N GLU A 424 -19.45 39.06 12.26
CA GLU A 424 -18.42 39.40 13.25
C GLU A 424 -18.36 38.39 14.41
N LYS A 425 -19.49 37.75 14.75
CA LYS A 425 -19.51 36.65 15.74
C LYS A 425 -19.03 35.35 15.12
N ILE A 426 -19.36 35.08 13.87
CA ILE A 426 -18.92 33.89 13.15
C ILE A 426 -17.40 33.90 13.01
N LEU A 427 -16.84 35.03 12.56
CA LEU A 427 -15.39 35.19 12.35
C LEU A 427 -14.57 34.94 13.61
N LYS A 428 -15.09 35.25 14.80
CA LYS A 428 -14.40 34.98 16.08
C LYS A 428 -14.17 33.50 16.39
N ARG A 429 -14.80 32.59 15.66
CA ARG A 429 -14.59 31.13 15.81
C ARG A 429 -13.56 30.58 14.85
N PHE A 430 -13.06 31.38 13.92
CA PHE A 430 -11.98 30.98 13.03
C PHE A 430 -10.64 31.40 13.61
N GLY A 431 -9.64 30.60 13.42
CA GLY A 431 -8.26 30.84 13.85
C GLY A 431 -7.27 30.14 12.95
N SER A 432 -6.07 30.67 12.84
CA SER A 432 -4.95 29.98 12.24
C SER A 432 -4.22 29.13 13.28
N GLY A 433 -3.54 28.07 12.86
CA GLY A 433 -2.64 27.32 13.74
C GLY A 433 -1.44 28.18 14.15
N SER A 434 -0.82 27.83 15.29
CA SER A 434 0.46 28.43 15.69
C SER A 434 1.53 28.13 14.66
N MET A 435 2.24 29.16 14.19
CA MET A 435 3.28 29.07 13.19
C MET A 435 4.56 29.75 13.69
N SER A 436 5.71 29.06 13.56
CA SER A 436 7.00 29.63 13.92
C SER A 436 7.48 30.57 12.83
N HIS A 437 8.11 31.67 13.20
CA HIS A 437 8.78 32.57 12.27
C HIS A 437 9.88 31.84 11.45
N GLY A 438 10.50 30.79 11.99
CA GLY A 438 11.46 29.96 11.29
C GLY A 438 10.87 29.05 10.20
N ALA A 439 9.56 28.72 10.28
CA ALA A 439 8.87 27.87 9.32
C ALA A 439 8.26 28.66 8.15
N LEU A 440 8.03 29.94 8.32
CA LEU A 440 7.48 30.85 7.32
C LEU A 440 8.35 32.09 7.17
N SER A 441 8.33 32.70 5.98
CA SER A 441 8.90 34.04 5.79
C SER A 441 8.11 35.09 6.58
N LYS A 442 8.73 36.22 6.84
CA LYS A 442 8.08 37.36 7.50
C LYS A 442 6.81 37.77 6.76
N GLU A 443 6.87 37.92 5.45
CA GLU A 443 5.79 38.37 4.59
C GLU A 443 4.61 37.40 4.62
N ALA A 444 4.86 36.10 4.58
CA ALA A 444 3.82 35.08 4.68
C ALA A 444 3.13 35.10 6.06
N HIS A 445 3.92 35.24 7.13
CA HIS A 445 3.39 35.30 8.49
C HIS A 445 2.55 36.56 8.73
N GLU A 446 3.03 37.73 8.28
CA GLU A 446 2.29 38.99 8.37
C GLU A 446 1.00 38.95 7.55
N THR A 447 1.05 38.42 6.32
CA THR A 447 -0.15 38.29 5.46
C THR A 447 -1.22 37.40 6.10
N LEU A 448 -0.84 36.28 6.71
CA LEU A 448 -1.78 35.44 7.45
C LEU A 448 -2.38 36.15 8.66
N ALA A 449 -1.55 36.85 9.44
CA ALA A 449 -2.01 37.59 10.61
C ALA A 449 -2.97 38.74 10.24
N ILE A 450 -2.71 39.45 9.14
CA ILE A 450 -3.60 40.50 8.62
C ILE A 450 -4.90 39.90 8.10
N GLY A 451 -4.83 38.76 7.41
CA GLY A 451 -6.00 38.06 6.88
C GLY A 451 -6.95 37.53 7.95
N MET A 452 -6.41 37.11 9.10
CA MET A 452 -7.20 36.64 10.26
C MET A 452 -7.74 37.78 11.09
#